data_343688268fe35912180e175a2f502dc2
#
_entry.id   343688268fe35912180e175a2f502dc2
#
_cell.length_a   1.000
_cell.length_b   1.000
_cell.length_c   1.000
_cell.angle_alpha   90.00
_cell.angle_beta   90.00
_cell.angle_gamma   90.00
#
_symmetry.space_group_name_H-M   'P 1'
#
loop_
_entity.id
_entity.type
_entity.pdbx_description
1 polymer ?
#
loop_
_entity_poly.entity_id
_entity_poly.type
_entity_poly.pdbx_seq_one_letter_code
_entity_poly.pdbx_strand_id
1 'polypeptide(L)'
;MEYFQVLLPLAIILVISKIFGKICVRIGIPQVIGLIAAGILVSVVEYIPGPMQDFFASGSPALTGLGFFAKIGVVLIMFNAGLDINVKQIKSVGLPATIITLAGVFVPMILGFIAACLIRNGTMIGLTHDQYFTNLFYGVIMTATSVSVTVATLQELGKLTSKVGTTVVTAAILDDIVGIIVLSVVIGMSGKEGGEAENPWIVLLKTVLFFIAAFLVGWLARKIFAAVERNFPHHRLLPVMSVALCFFFAYAAEKVFGVADITGAFVAGMVLSSNPEANYIERRSEIMGYMMFTPVFFANIAIANKFSLPDMNMLIFGLVFVVVALLGKVIGCGGTALLCKYSKKDSFRVGIGMMARAEVALVCAQKGVDAGLIHADIMPFIILLIVVSSLVTPILLKASYKEDKKKIDMAAAAVLAENAAKKKEN
;
A
#
# COMPACT_ATOMS: atom_id res chain seq x y z
N MET A 1 -16.99 -5.48 28.56
CA MET A 1 -15.73 -6.09 28.07
C MET A 1 -14.68 -5.89 29.13
N GLU A 2 -14.17 -6.96 29.71
CA GLU A 2 -13.10 -6.87 30.70
C GLU A 2 -11.77 -6.78 29.96
N TYR A 3 -11.00 -5.71 30.17
CA TYR A 3 -9.79 -5.38 29.38
C TYR A 3 -8.74 -6.50 29.42
N PHE A 4 -8.64 -7.27 30.52
CA PHE A 4 -7.66 -8.34 30.65
C PHE A 4 -7.90 -9.50 29.67
N GLN A 5 -9.13 -9.69 29.16
CA GLN A 5 -9.42 -10.69 28.16
C GLN A 5 -8.71 -10.42 26.83
N VAL A 6 -8.32 -9.17 26.55
CA VAL A 6 -7.57 -8.78 25.37
C VAL A 6 -6.06 -8.94 25.55
N LEU A 7 -5.55 -8.85 26.79
CA LEU A 7 -4.11 -8.82 27.06
C LEU A 7 -3.39 -10.12 26.67
N LEU A 8 -3.98 -11.29 26.95
CA LEU A 8 -3.34 -12.57 26.62
C LEU A 8 -3.28 -12.81 25.11
N PRO A 9 -4.39 -12.70 24.34
CA PRO A 9 -4.33 -12.79 22.89
C PRO A 9 -3.38 -11.79 22.26
N LEU A 10 -3.36 -10.55 22.76
CA LEU A 10 -2.44 -9.50 22.29
C LEU A 10 -0.98 -9.93 22.51
N ALA A 11 -0.62 -10.41 23.69
CA ALA A 11 0.74 -10.87 23.99
C ALA A 11 1.17 -12.02 23.07
N ILE A 12 0.28 -13.01 22.86
CA ILE A 12 0.52 -14.15 21.98
C ILE A 12 0.77 -13.67 20.52
N ILE A 13 -0.12 -12.81 20.00
CA ILE A 13 0.02 -12.27 18.65
C ILE A 13 1.34 -11.52 18.49
N LEU A 14 1.70 -10.65 19.43
CA LEU A 14 2.94 -9.89 19.36
C LEU A 14 4.18 -10.78 19.28
N VAL A 15 4.26 -11.83 20.11
CA VAL A 15 5.40 -12.75 20.12
C VAL A 15 5.46 -13.57 18.84
N ILE A 16 4.36 -14.22 18.47
CA ILE A 16 4.31 -15.10 17.28
C ILE A 16 4.55 -14.28 16.01
N SER A 17 3.94 -13.11 15.88
CA SER A 17 4.15 -12.21 14.73
C SER A 17 5.61 -11.80 14.58
N LYS A 18 6.31 -11.48 15.67
CA LYS A 18 7.75 -11.14 15.60
C LYS A 18 8.61 -12.31 15.17
N ILE A 19 8.30 -13.53 15.63
CA ILE A 19 9.03 -14.75 15.24
C ILE A 19 8.82 -15.01 13.74
N PHE A 20 7.57 -15.08 13.28
CA PHE A 20 7.25 -15.37 11.89
C PHE A 20 7.70 -14.26 10.94
N GLY A 21 7.55 -12.99 11.34
CA GLY A 21 8.06 -11.86 10.56
C GLY A 21 9.57 -11.93 10.35
N LYS A 22 10.34 -12.28 11.41
CA LYS A 22 11.80 -12.45 11.32
C LYS A 22 12.19 -13.64 10.43
N ILE A 23 11.45 -14.74 10.50
CA ILE A 23 11.66 -15.91 9.63
C ILE A 23 11.45 -15.51 8.16
N CYS A 24 10.34 -14.83 7.83
CA CYS A 24 10.06 -14.39 6.47
C CYS A 24 11.14 -13.47 5.91
N VAL A 25 11.58 -12.48 6.67
CA VAL A 25 12.70 -11.59 6.26
C VAL A 25 13.97 -12.38 6.00
N ARG A 26 14.28 -13.40 6.83
CA ARG A 26 15.50 -14.22 6.67
C ARG A 26 15.48 -15.06 5.39
N ILE A 27 14.32 -15.47 4.92
CA ILE A 27 14.14 -16.23 3.65
C ILE A 27 13.85 -15.32 2.45
N GLY A 28 13.95 -13.98 2.62
CA GLY A 28 13.76 -13.01 1.53
C GLY A 28 12.32 -12.70 1.17
N ILE A 29 11.36 -13.04 2.04
CA ILE A 29 9.92 -12.75 1.87
C ILE A 29 9.54 -11.51 2.72
N PRO A 30 8.60 -10.66 2.26
CA PRO A 30 8.14 -9.52 3.03
C PRO A 30 7.66 -9.90 4.44
N GLN A 31 8.05 -9.11 5.43
CA GLN A 31 7.70 -9.35 6.85
C GLN A 31 6.19 -9.49 7.07
N VAL A 32 5.40 -8.72 6.34
CA VAL A 32 3.93 -8.71 6.41
C VAL A 32 3.34 -10.12 6.26
N ILE A 33 3.92 -10.95 5.40
CA ILE A 33 3.47 -12.34 5.20
C ILE A 33 3.65 -13.16 6.49
N GLY A 34 4.74 -12.94 7.22
CA GLY A 34 4.96 -13.58 8.51
C GLY A 34 3.95 -13.12 9.58
N LEU A 35 3.57 -11.85 9.56
CA LEU A 35 2.56 -11.32 10.49
C LEU A 35 1.17 -11.94 10.21
N ILE A 36 0.80 -12.12 8.94
CA ILE A 36 -0.45 -12.79 8.55
C ILE A 36 -0.40 -14.28 8.88
N ALA A 37 0.72 -14.95 8.60
CA ALA A 37 0.92 -16.36 8.94
C ALA A 37 0.79 -16.61 10.45
N ALA A 38 1.27 -15.67 11.27
CA ALA A 38 1.05 -15.70 12.71
C ALA A 38 -0.44 -15.64 13.07
N GLY A 39 -1.20 -14.79 12.38
CA GLY A 39 -2.66 -14.71 12.55
C GLY A 39 -3.37 -16.00 12.16
N ILE A 40 -2.96 -16.65 11.04
CA ILE A 40 -3.49 -17.96 10.64
C ILE A 40 -3.21 -19.00 11.72
N LEU A 41 -1.98 -19.06 12.24
CA LEU A 41 -1.63 -19.98 13.32
C LEU A 41 -2.48 -19.76 14.58
N VAL A 42 -2.68 -18.50 14.95
CA VAL A 42 -3.51 -18.13 16.10
C VAL A 42 -4.99 -18.49 15.87
N SER A 43 -5.51 -18.33 14.65
CA SER A 43 -6.89 -18.68 14.33
C SER A 43 -7.17 -20.18 14.47
N VAL A 44 -6.17 -21.04 14.32
CA VAL A 44 -6.32 -22.50 14.51
C VAL A 44 -6.64 -22.84 15.97
N VAL A 45 -6.25 -21.98 16.93
CA VAL A 45 -6.53 -22.20 18.37
C VAL A 45 -8.04 -22.27 18.65
N GLU A 46 -8.89 -21.62 17.85
CA GLU A 46 -10.35 -21.71 17.96
C GLU A 46 -10.87 -23.16 17.83
N TYR A 47 -10.16 -24.01 17.07
CA TYR A 47 -10.54 -25.40 16.81
C TYR A 47 -9.92 -26.41 17.81
N ILE A 48 -9.03 -25.96 18.68
CA ILE A 48 -8.36 -26.81 19.67
C ILE A 48 -9.11 -26.70 21.00
N PRO A 49 -9.75 -27.79 21.49
CA PRO A 49 -10.43 -27.76 22.80
C PRO A 49 -9.45 -27.42 23.93
N GLY A 50 -9.77 -26.37 24.67
CA GLY A 50 -8.91 -25.94 25.79
C GLY A 50 -9.26 -24.54 26.31
N PRO A 51 -8.62 -24.08 27.38
CA PRO A 51 -8.95 -22.79 28.02
C PRO A 51 -8.67 -21.56 27.12
N MET A 52 -7.94 -21.71 26.04
CA MET A 52 -7.66 -20.64 25.10
C MET A 52 -8.71 -20.52 23.98
N GLN A 53 -9.54 -21.54 23.79
CA GLN A 53 -10.57 -21.55 22.75
C GLN A 53 -11.53 -20.36 22.87
N ASP A 54 -11.98 -20.05 24.09
CA ASP A 54 -12.94 -18.99 24.35
C ASP A 54 -12.41 -17.59 24.00
N PHE A 55 -11.09 -17.38 24.07
CA PHE A 55 -10.48 -16.11 23.70
C PHE A 55 -10.51 -15.85 22.19
N PHE A 56 -10.40 -16.91 21.38
CA PHE A 56 -10.32 -16.82 19.92
C PHE A 56 -11.63 -17.26 19.24
N ALA A 57 -12.65 -17.60 20.01
CA ALA A 57 -13.99 -17.89 19.49
C ALA A 57 -14.59 -16.66 18.79
N SER A 58 -15.29 -16.90 17.70
CA SER A 58 -15.97 -15.84 16.94
C SER A 58 -16.93 -15.05 17.83
N GLY A 59 -16.78 -13.70 17.78
CA GLY A 59 -17.58 -12.80 18.61
C GLY A 59 -17.10 -12.65 20.06
N SER A 60 -15.96 -13.24 20.43
CA SER A 60 -15.39 -13.06 21.77
C SER A 60 -15.03 -11.59 22.03
N PRO A 61 -15.12 -11.12 23.29
CA PRO A 61 -14.66 -9.79 23.69
C PRO A 61 -13.20 -9.54 23.33
N ALA A 62 -12.37 -10.58 23.36
CA ALA A 62 -10.96 -10.52 23.01
C ALA A 62 -10.76 -10.17 21.52
N LEU A 63 -11.46 -10.86 20.61
CA LEU A 63 -11.38 -10.57 19.18
C LEU A 63 -11.92 -9.18 18.84
N THR A 64 -13.01 -8.75 19.50
CA THR A 64 -13.53 -7.39 19.34
C THR A 64 -12.49 -6.34 19.77
N GLY A 65 -11.81 -6.57 20.91
CA GLY A 65 -10.71 -5.71 21.38
C GLY A 65 -9.54 -5.67 20.38
N LEU A 66 -9.08 -6.83 19.90
CA LEU A 66 -8.04 -6.91 18.88
C LEU A 66 -8.43 -6.16 17.59
N GLY A 67 -9.70 -6.21 17.20
CA GLY A 67 -10.23 -5.46 16.07
C GLY A 67 -10.08 -3.94 16.23
N PHE A 68 -10.28 -3.38 17.44
CA PHE A 68 -10.00 -1.97 17.71
C PHE A 68 -8.51 -1.63 17.58
N PHE A 69 -7.61 -2.48 18.12
CA PHE A 69 -6.17 -2.31 17.94
C PHE A 69 -5.78 -2.38 16.46
N ALA A 70 -6.38 -3.28 15.70
CA ALA A 70 -6.14 -3.42 14.27
C ALA A 70 -6.56 -2.16 13.49
N LYS A 71 -7.74 -1.58 13.80
CA LYS A 71 -8.21 -0.32 13.18
C LYS A 71 -7.29 0.86 13.50
N ILE A 72 -6.81 0.99 14.72
CA ILE A 72 -5.79 2.00 15.06
C ILE A 72 -4.48 1.71 14.29
N GLY A 73 -4.14 0.43 14.15
CA GLY A 73 -2.97 -0.02 13.41
C GLY A 73 -2.95 0.44 11.96
N VAL A 74 -4.07 0.27 11.26
CA VAL A 74 -4.16 0.69 9.86
C VAL A 74 -4.06 2.22 9.70
N VAL A 75 -4.66 2.96 10.61
CA VAL A 75 -4.56 4.44 10.65
C VAL A 75 -3.11 4.87 10.82
N LEU A 76 -2.35 4.25 11.73
CA LEU A 76 -0.93 4.54 11.94
C LEU A 76 -0.04 4.11 10.76
N ILE A 77 -0.34 2.97 10.12
CA ILE A 77 0.35 2.54 8.89
C ILE A 77 0.19 3.59 7.80
N MET A 78 -1.02 4.08 7.58
CA MET A 78 -1.29 5.09 6.56
C MET A 78 -0.68 6.46 6.92
N PHE A 79 -0.65 6.83 8.20
CA PHE A 79 0.04 8.02 8.66
C PHE A 79 1.54 7.97 8.37
N ASN A 80 2.19 6.85 8.66
CA ASN A 80 3.62 6.65 8.36
C ASN A 80 3.87 6.68 6.85
N ALA A 81 3.04 6.01 6.05
CA ALA A 81 3.11 6.09 4.59
C ALA A 81 3.01 7.53 4.06
N GLY A 82 2.17 8.38 4.72
CA GLY A 82 2.09 9.80 4.42
C GLY A 82 3.34 10.58 4.82
N LEU A 83 3.99 10.25 5.95
CA LEU A 83 5.25 10.86 6.41
C LEU A 83 6.42 10.57 5.47
N ASP A 84 6.47 9.37 4.88
CA ASP A 84 7.49 8.95 3.92
C ASP A 84 7.48 9.78 2.63
N ILE A 85 6.39 10.51 2.36
CA ILE A 85 6.25 11.29 1.13
C ILE A 85 7.18 12.52 1.14
N ASN A 86 8.08 12.58 0.17
CA ASN A 86 8.89 13.76 -0.05
C ASN A 86 8.17 14.80 -0.93
N VAL A 87 7.47 15.75 -0.27
CA VAL A 87 6.71 16.81 -0.97
C VAL A 87 7.59 17.68 -1.88
N LYS A 88 8.89 17.79 -1.61
CA LYS A 88 9.82 18.51 -2.51
C LYS A 88 9.99 17.78 -3.82
N GLN A 89 9.97 16.45 -3.82
CA GLN A 89 10.02 15.64 -5.03
C GLN A 89 8.72 15.77 -5.84
N ILE A 90 7.56 15.90 -5.19
CA ILE A 90 6.29 16.16 -5.91
C ILE A 90 6.36 17.45 -6.73
N LYS A 91 6.96 18.50 -6.21
CA LYS A 91 7.13 19.77 -6.93
C LYS A 91 8.05 19.67 -8.16
N SER A 92 8.93 18.69 -8.19
CA SER A 92 9.82 18.40 -9.32
C SER A 92 9.23 17.38 -10.31
N VAL A 93 7.98 16.93 -10.08
CA VAL A 93 7.29 15.98 -10.94
C VAL A 93 7.11 16.57 -12.34
N GLY A 94 7.75 15.97 -13.30
CA GLY A 94 7.54 16.32 -14.71
C GLY A 94 6.24 15.69 -15.24
N LEU A 95 5.70 16.30 -16.29
CA LEU A 95 4.51 15.81 -17.00
C LEU A 95 4.56 14.29 -17.30
N PRO A 96 5.69 13.69 -17.71
CA PRO A 96 5.77 12.25 -17.94
C PRO A 96 5.42 11.40 -16.71
N ALA A 97 5.95 11.74 -15.53
CA ALA A 97 5.66 10.97 -14.32
C ALA A 97 4.18 11.05 -13.93
N THR A 98 3.55 12.23 -14.08
CA THR A 98 2.11 12.40 -13.82
C THR A 98 1.26 11.54 -14.75
N ILE A 99 1.54 11.54 -16.07
CA ILE A 99 0.78 10.74 -17.03
C ILE A 99 0.99 9.25 -16.78
N ILE A 100 2.21 8.82 -16.45
CA ILE A 100 2.54 7.44 -16.09
C ILE A 100 1.75 7.02 -14.85
N THR A 101 1.67 7.88 -13.84
CA THR A 101 0.86 7.61 -12.62
C THR A 101 -0.61 7.43 -12.95
N LEU A 102 -1.21 8.36 -13.67
CA LEU A 102 -2.63 8.27 -14.01
C LEU A 102 -2.95 6.96 -14.78
N ALA A 103 -2.11 6.63 -15.77
CA ALA A 103 -2.25 5.36 -16.47
C ALA A 103 -1.99 4.16 -15.54
N GLY A 104 -1.03 4.29 -14.61
CA GLY A 104 -0.72 3.27 -13.59
C GLY A 104 -1.85 3.02 -12.59
N VAL A 105 -2.74 3.98 -12.38
CA VAL A 105 -3.95 3.84 -11.55
C VAL A 105 -5.12 3.34 -12.40
N PHE A 106 -5.45 4.04 -13.48
CA PHE A 106 -6.68 3.77 -14.22
C PHE A 106 -6.61 2.49 -15.07
N VAL A 107 -5.46 2.14 -15.65
CA VAL A 107 -5.35 0.92 -16.48
C VAL A 107 -5.55 -0.35 -15.65
N PRO A 108 -4.85 -0.57 -14.52
CA PRO A 108 -5.11 -1.73 -13.66
C PRO A 108 -6.56 -1.75 -13.12
N MET A 109 -7.10 -0.58 -12.76
CA MET A 109 -8.46 -0.45 -12.27
C MET A 109 -9.49 -0.90 -13.32
N ILE A 110 -9.36 -0.44 -14.56
CA ILE A 110 -10.24 -0.82 -15.66
C ILE A 110 -10.08 -2.31 -15.99
N LEU A 111 -8.86 -2.82 -16.08
CA LEU A 111 -8.61 -4.23 -16.36
C LEU A 111 -9.15 -5.13 -15.24
N GLY A 112 -9.01 -4.71 -13.98
CA GLY A 112 -9.56 -5.41 -12.83
C GLY A 112 -11.09 -5.42 -12.82
N PHE A 113 -11.71 -4.29 -13.13
CA PHE A 113 -13.16 -4.19 -13.32
C PHE A 113 -13.66 -5.14 -14.41
N ILE A 114 -13.03 -5.13 -15.58
CA ILE A 114 -13.39 -6.00 -16.70
C ILE A 114 -13.23 -7.47 -16.31
N ALA A 115 -12.10 -7.85 -15.71
CA ALA A 115 -11.85 -9.22 -15.28
C ALA A 115 -12.90 -9.70 -14.26
N ALA A 116 -13.24 -8.84 -13.28
CA ALA A 116 -14.29 -9.16 -12.30
C ALA A 116 -15.66 -9.31 -12.96
N CYS A 117 -16.05 -8.41 -13.87
CA CYS A 117 -17.30 -8.50 -14.61
C CYS A 117 -17.42 -9.81 -15.40
N LEU A 118 -16.38 -10.16 -16.14
CA LEU A 118 -16.42 -11.33 -17.04
C LEU A 118 -16.41 -12.66 -16.27
N ILE A 119 -15.59 -12.76 -15.20
CA ILE A 119 -15.42 -14.04 -14.50
C ILE A 119 -16.52 -14.25 -13.45
N ARG A 120 -16.89 -13.21 -12.70
CA ARG A 120 -17.87 -13.32 -11.60
C ARG A 120 -19.31 -13.19 -12.07
N ASN A 121 -19.57 -12.32 -13.04
CA ASN A 121 -20.94 -12.01 -13.51
C ASN A 121 -21.23 -12.56 -14.90
N GLY A 122 -20.21 -12.97 -15.67
CA GLY A 122 -20.36 -13.43 -17.05
C GLY A 122 -20.75 -12.34 -18.05
N THR A 123 -20.94 -11.10 -17.60
CA THR A 123 -21.38 -9.97 -18.41
C THR A 123 -20.85 -8.64 -17.88
N MET A 124 -20.75 -7.65 -18.77
CA MET A 124 -20.44 -6.26 -18.43
C MET A 124 -21.68 -5.37 -18.48
N ILE A 125 -22.83 -5.89 -18.95
CA ILE A 125 -24.05 -5.13 -19.17
C ILE A 125 -25.15 -5.64 -18.23
N GLY A 126 -25.95 -4.71 -17.69
CA GLY A 126 -27.06 -5.07 -16.78
C GLY A 126 -26.64 -5.42 -15.37
N LEU A 127 -25.46 -4.95 -14.93
CA LEU A 127 -24.98 -5.11 -13.56
C LEU A 127 -25.88 -4.35 -12.59
N THR A 128 -26.17 -4.97 -11.45
CA THR A 128 -26.79 -4.24 -10.33
C THR A 128 -25.80 -3.23 -9.75
N HIS A 129 -26.29 -2.23 -9.01
CA HIS A 129 -25.46 -1.24 -8.33
C HIS A 129 -24.37 -1.91 -7.49
N ASP A 130 -24.73 -2.92 -6.70
CA ASP A 130 -23.79 -3.66 -5.85
C ASP A 130 -22.72 -4.41 -6.65
N GLN A 131 -23.12 -5.10 -7.72
CA GLN A 131 -22.18 -5.80 -8.61
C GLN A 131 -21.21 -4.83 -9.27
N TYR A 132 -21.71 -3.67 -9.70
CA TYR A 132 -20.87 -2.63 -10.31
C TYR A 132 -19.79 -2.15 -9.34
N PHE A 133 -20.18 -1.75 -8.12
CA PHE A 133 -19.21 -1.25 -7.14
C PHE A 133 -18.30 -2.34 -6.59
N THR A 134 -18.77 -3.58 -6.42
CA THR A 134 -17.94 -4.73 -6.07
C THR A 134 -16.85 -4.96 -7.13
N ASN A 135 -17.22 -5.02 -8.41
CA ASN A 135 -16.28 -5.26 -9.49
C ASN A 135 -15.30 -4.08 -9.65
N LEU A 136 -15.79 -2.84 -9.50
CA LEU A 136 -14.96 -1.64 -9.53
C LEU A 136 -13.93 -1.65 -8.38
N PHE A 137 -14.35 -2.11 -7.20
CA PHE A 137 -13.49 -2.17 -6.04
C PHE A 137 -12.35 -3.19 -6.19
N TYR A 138 -12.59 -4.32 -6.84
CA TYR A 138 -11.51 -5.23 -7.21
C TYR A 138 -10.47 -4.53 -8.10
N GLY A 139 -10.91 -3.68 -9.02
CA GLY A 139 -10.03 -2.82 -9.80
C GLY A 139 -9.25 -1.82 -8.92
N VAL A 140 -9.91 -1.20 -7.94
CA VAL A 140 -9.27 -0.26 -7.00
C VAL A 140 -8.13 -0.93 -6.23
N ILE A 141 -8.32 -2.15 -5.73
CA ILE A 141 -7.24 -2.88 -5.04
C ILE A 141 -6.01 -3.06 -5.94
N MET A 142 -6.23 -3.26 -7.25
CA MET A 142 -5.13 -3.41 -8.22
C MET A 142 -4.37 -2.11 -8.47
N THR A 143 -4.82 -0.95 -8.00
CA THR A 143 -4.10 0.32 -8.16
C THR A 143 -2.93 0.46 -7.19
N ALA A 144 -3.06 -0.05 -5.96
CA ALA A 144 -2.07 0.10 -4.91
C ALA A 144 -0.66 -0.37 -5.35
N THR A 145 0.37 0.39 -5.04
CA THR A 145 1.78 0.09 -5.39
C THR A 145 2.65 0.11 -4.13
N SER A 146 3.71 -0.66 -4.12
CA SER A 146 4.76 -0.56 -3.09
C SER A 146 6.05 -0.05 -3.69
N VAL A 147 6.50 1.08 -3.20
CA VAL A 147 7.75 1.71 -3.65
C VAL A 147 8.96 1.05 -3.02
N SER A 148 8.86 0.60 -1.77
CA SER A 148 9.99 0.15 -0.94
C SER A 148 10.81 -0.96 -1.59
N VAL A 149 10.15 -1.98 -2.13
CA VAL A 149 10.83 -3.11 -2.81
C VAL A 149 11.59 -2.64 -4.05
N THR A 150 10.98 -1.77 -4.84
CA THR A 150 11.57 -1.25 -6.07
C THR A 150 12.72 -0.28 -5.79
N VAL A 151 12.55 0.62 -4.81
CA VAL A 151 13.60 1.57 -4.39
C VAL A 151 14.82 0.80 -3.87
N ALA A 152 14.63 -0.17 -2.98
CA ALA A 152 15.72 -1.01 -2.47
C ALA A 152 16.47 -1.72 -3.61
N THR A 153 15.74 -2.27 -4.58
CA THR A 153 16.35 -2.94 -5.74
C THR A 153 17.11 -1.96 -6.65
N LEU A 154 16.55 -0.80 -6.93
CA LEU A 154 17.22 0.23 -7.74
C LEU A 154 18.45 0.82 -7.03
N GLN A 155 18.38 0.94 -5.71
CA GLN A 155 19.51 1.38 -4.88
C GLN A 155 20.66 0.34 -4.91
N GLU A 156 20.34 -0.95 -4.75
CA GLU A 156 21.32 -2.05 -4.87
C GLU A 156 22.00 -2.08 -6.26
N LEU A 157 21.24 -1.76 -7.31
CA LEU A 157 21.74 -1.66 -8.68
C LEU A 157 22.49 -0.35 -8.99
N GLY A 158 22.53 0.62 -8.07
CA GLY A 158 23.08 1.96 -8.30
C GLY A 158 22.32 2.75 -9.37
N LYS A 159 21.02 2.47 -9.55
CA LYS A 159 20.15 3.06 -10.58
C LYS A 159 19.04 3.95 -10.03
N LEU A 160 19.02 4.22 -8.73
CA LEU A 160 17.98 5.04 -8.10
C LEU A 160 17.94 6.47 -8.65
N THR A 161 19.10 7.07 -8.92
CA THR A 161 19.23 8.43 -9.49
C THR A 161 19.15 8.45 -11.03
N SER A 162 18.96 7.29 -11.68
CA SER A 162 18.76 7.25 -13.14
C SER A 162 17.39 7.82 -13.54
N LYS A 163 17.22 8.13 -14.84
CA LYS A 163 15.94 8.58 -15.37
C LYS A 163 14.79 7.63 -15.01
N VAL A 164 15.00 6.33 -15.10
CA VAL A 164 14.01 5.31 -14.70
C VAL A 164 13.75 5.36 -13.20
N GLY A 165 14.80 5.36 -12.37
CA GLY A 165 14.67 5.38 -10.92
C GLY A 165 13.92 6.60 -10.41
N THR A 166 14.31 7.80 -10.85
CA THR A 166 13.61 9.03 -10.47
C THR A 166 12.15 9.04 -10.94
N THR A 167 11.87 8.55 -12.15
CA THR A 167 10.48 8.46 -12.66
C THR A 167 9.65 7.50 -11.82
N VAL A 168 10.16 6.29 -11.50
CA VAL A 168 9.44 5.29 -10.71
C VAL A 168 9.14 5.82 -9.32
N VAL A 169 10.14 6.38 -8.63
CA VAL A 169 9.96 6.95 -7.27
C VAL A 169 8.92 8.07 -7.29
N THR A 170 9.03 8.99 -8.25
CA THR A 170 8.11 10.12 -8.34
C THR A 170 6.70 9.69 -8.73
N ALA A 171 6.56 8.75 -9.68
CA ALA A 171 5.28 8.21 -10.09
C ALA A 171 4.60 7.45 -8.95
N ALA A 172 5.35 6.71 -8.16
CA ALA A 172 4.81 5.95 -7.04
C ALA A 172 4.31 6.85 -5.90
N ILE A 173 5.00 7.95 -5.59
CA ILE A 173 4.51 8.95 -4.62
C ILE A 173 3.15 9.53 -5.06
N LEU A 174 3.01 9.83 -6.35
CA LEU A 174 1.72 10.30 -6.88
C LEU A 174 0.66 9.21 -6.92
N ASP A 175 1.06 7.97 -7.18
CA ASP A 175 0.20 6.79 -7.24
C ASP A 175 -0.49 6.56 -5.89
N ASP A 176 0.22 6.71 -4.78
CA ASP A 176 -0.34 6.60 -3.44
C ASP A 176 -1.42 7.67 -3.19
N ILE A 177 -1.15 8.91 -3.60
CA ILE A 177 -2.13 10.02 -3.44
C ILE A 177 -3.37 9.75 -4.31
N VAL A 178 -3.19 9.44 -5.59
CA VAL A 178 -4.30 9.20 -6.52
C VAL A 178 -5.07 7.95 -6.12
N GLY A 179 -4.38 6.87 -5.72
CA GLY A 179 -4.98 5.62 -5.27
C GLY A 179 -5.90 5.81 -4.06
N ILE A 180 -5.46 6.59 -3.06
CA ILE A 180 -6.26 6.89 -1.86
C ILE A 180 -7.47 7.77 -2.21
N ILE A 181 -7.34 8.73 -3.12
CA ILE A 181 -8.47 9.54 -3.60
C ILE A 181 -9.50 8.64 -4.28
N VAL A 182 -9.05 7.78 -5.21
CA VAL A 182 -9.93 6.83 -5.93
C VAL A 182 -10.62 5.89 -4.96
N LEU A 183 -9.88 5.33 -4.00
CA LEU A 183 -10.44 4.46 -2.94
C LEU A 183 -11.57 5.17 -2.20
N SER A 184 -11.34 6.38 -1.70
CA SER A 184 -12.31 7.15 -0.94
C SER A 184 -13.55 7.49 -1.75
N VAL A 185 -13.36 7.89 -3.02
CA VAL A 185 -14.48 8.21 -3.92
C VAL A 185 -15.31 6.96 -4.19
N VAL A 186 -14.70 5.82 -4.47
CA VAL A 186 -15.43 4.57 -4.77
C VAL A 186 -16.20 4.07 -3.54
N ILE A 187 -15.61 4.12 -2.34
CA ILE A 187 -16.30 3.75 -1.09
C ILE A 187 -17.49 4.69 -0.85
N GLY A 188 -17.29 6.01 -0.91
CA GLY A 188 -18.33 6.98 -0.68
C GLY A 188 -19.50 6.89 -1.68
N MET A 189 -19.20 6.57 -2.95
CA MET A 189 -20.24 6.38 -3.98
C MET A 189 -21.01 5.08 -3.83
N SER A 190 -20.45 4.07 -3.17
CA SER A 190 -21.10 2.77 -3.00
C SER A 190 -22.29 2.77 -2.04
N GLY A 191 -22.37 3.75 -1.12
CA GLY A 191 -23.42 3.87 -0.12
C GLY A 191 -23.39 2.81 0.99
N LYS A 192 -22.37 1.96 1.07
CA LYS A 192 -22.34 0.79 1.99
C LYS A 192 -21.81 1.10 3.40
N GLU A 193 -21.16 2.20 3.65
CA GLU A 193 -20.73 2.62 5.00
C GLU A 193 -21.86 3.23 5.85
N GLY A 194 -23.08 2.69 5.75
CA GLY A 194 -24.22 3.05 6.64
C GLY A 194 -25.05 4.25 6.20
N GLY A 195 -24.94 4.69 4.95
CA GLY A 195 -25.75 5.75 4.33
C GLY A 195 -26.40 5.30 3.03
N GLU A 196 -27.41 6.04 2.57
CA GLU A 196 -27.89 5.93 1.19
C GLU A 196 -26.74 6.28 0.21
N ALA A 197 -26.72 5.64 -0.97
CA ALA A 197 -25.74 5.96 -2.01
C ALA A 197 -25.81 7.47 -2.33
N GLU A 198 -24.78 8.20 -1.95
CA GLU A 198 -24.72 9.63 -2.20
C GLU A 198 -24.48 9.93 -3.69
N ASN A 199 -24.97 11.05 -4.14
CA ASN A 199 -24.69 11.51 -5.49
C ASN A 199 -23.17 11.61 -5.71
N PRO A 200 -22.60 11.00 -6.79
CA PRO A 200 -21.17 11.01 -7.07
C PRO A 200 -20.50 12.38 -7.00
N TRP A 201 -21.22 13.42 -7.42
CA TRP A 201 -20.74 14.80 -7.38
C TRP A 201 -20.61 15.34 -5.95
N ILE A 202 -21.50 14.91 -5.04
CA ILE A 202 -21.46 15.30 -3.63
C ILE A 202 -20.26 14.64 -2.96
N VAL A 203 -20.02 13.34 -3.21
CA VAL A 203 -18.87 12.60 -2.70
C VAL A 203 -17.56 13.23 -3.18
N LEU A 204 -17.47 13.54 -4.48
CA LEU A 204 -16.33 14.21 -5.06
C LEU A 204 -16.11 15.60 -4.43
N LEU A 205 -17.16 16.38 -4.27
CA LEU A 205 -17.10 17.70 -3.61
C LEU A 205 -16.63 17.59 -2.16
N LYS A 206 -17.19 16.65 -1.37
CA LYS A 206 -16.77 16.39 0.01
C LYS A 206 -15.30 16.01 0.08
N THR A 207 -14.85 15.14 -0.83
CA THR A 207 -13.44 14.71 -0.92
C THR A 207 -12.54 15.91 -1.22
N VAL A 208 -12.88 16.75 -2.18
CA VAL A 208 -12.11 17.96 -2.51
C VAL A 208 -12.07 18.94 -1.33
N LEU A 209 -13.23 19.18 -0.69
CA LEU A 209 -13.34 20.04 0.49
C LEU A 209 -12.49 19.50 1.66
N PHE A 210 -12.49 18.18 1.87
CA PHE A 210 -11.62 17.55 2.86
C PHE A 210 -10.15 17.86 2.59
N PHE A 211 -9.65 17.67 1.35
CA PHE A 211 -8.25 17.96 1.03
C PHE A 211 -7.92 19.44 1.24
N ILE A 212 -8.80 20.36 0.82
CA ILE A 212 -8.61 21.81 1.04
C ILE A 212 -8.53 22.10 2.54
N ALA A 213 -9.49 21.62 3.34
CA ALA A 213 -9.51 21.82 4.79
C ALA A 213 -8.27 21.21 5.47
N ALA A 214 -7.90 19.98 5.07
CA ALA A 214 -6.74 19.28 5.60
C ALA A 214 -5.42 20.01 5.30
N PHE A 215 -5.26 20.57 4.11
CA PHE A 215 -4.08 21.38 3.77
C PHE A 215 -4.04 22.70 4.53
N LEU A 216 -5.20 23.36 4.74
CA LEU A 216 -5.28 24.60 5.53
C LEU A 216 -4.94 24.34 7.00
N VAL A 217 -5.58 23.35 7.63
CA VAL A 217 -5.30 22.94 9.00
C VAL A 217 -3.86 22.45 9.13
N GLY A 218 -3.38 21.70 8.17
CA GLY A 218 -2.01 21.22 8.13
C GLY A 218 -0.97 22.32 7.98
N TRP A 219 -1.26 23.39 7.22
CA TRP A 219 -0.40 24.56 7.16
C TRP A 219 -0.32 25.27 8.53
N LEU A 220 -1.45 25.39 9.24
CA LEU A 220 -1.48 25.92 10.60
C LEU A 220 -0.73 25.02 11.58
N ALA A 221 -0.96 23.70 11.52
CA ALA A 221 -0.27 22.71 12.33
C ALA A 221 1.25 22.82 12.17
N ARG A 222 1.76 22.91 10.93
CA ARG A 222 3.22 23.10 10.69
C ARG A 222 3.80 24.32 11.39
N LYS A 223 3.07 25.45 11.42
CA LYS A 223 3.53 26.65 12.16
C LYS A 223 3.61 26.38 13.66
N ILE A 224 2.60 25.69 14.21
CA ILE A 224 2.56 25.31 15.63
C ILE A 224 3.72 24.35 15.94
N PHE A 225 3.94 23.34 15.12
CA PHE A 225 5.03 22.38 15.28
C PHE A 225 6.40 23.05 15.22
N ALA A 226 6.62 23.97 14.28
CA ALA A 226 7.86 24.74 14.19
C ALA A 226 8.07 25.64 15.40
N ALA A 227 7.01 26.23 15.96
CA ALA A 227 7.09 27.03 17.18
C ALA A 227 7.40 26.17 18.42
N VAL A 228 6.78 25.00 18.53
CA VAL A 228 7.04 24.04 19.62
C VAL A 228 8.49 23.56 19.56
N GLU A 229 8.99 23.21 18.38
CA GLU A 229 10.37 22.77 18.21
C GLU A 229 11.39 23.84 18.59
N ARG A 230 11.16 25.08 18.18
CA ARG A 230 12.06 26.19 18.52
C ARG A 230 12.18 26.38 20.03
N ASN A 231 11.08 26.17 20.79
CA ASN A 231 11.05 26.35 22.23
C ASN A 231 11.45 25.09 23.00
N PHE A 232 11.23 23.90 22.43
CA PHE A 232 11.48 22.61 23.05
C PHE A 232 12.11 21.63 22.02
N PRO A 233 13.38 21.82 21.63
CA PRO A 233 14.02 21.01 20.61
C PRO A 233 14.09 19.53 21.01
N HIS A 234 13.76 18.63 20.07
CA HIS A 234 13.75 17.17 20.23
C HIS A 234 12.89 16.64 21.39
N HIS A 235 11.93 17.42 21.84
CA HIS A 235 11.04 17.03 22.93
C HIS A 235 10.03 15.97 22.46
N ARG A 236 9.69 15.02 23.34
CA ARG A 236 8.69 13.96 23.08
C ARG A 236 7.29 14.49 22.72
N LEU A 237 7.06 15.78 22.89
CA LEU A 237 5.79 16.45 22.58
C LEU A 237 5.47 16.39 21.08
N LEU A 238 6.48 16.53 20.19
CA LEU A 238 6.26 16.53 18.74
C LEU A 238 5.64 15.23 18.21
N PRO A 239 6.17 14.03 18.51
CA PRO A 239 5.53 12.78 18.10
C PRO A 239 4.12 12.61 18.67
N VAL A 240 3.88 13.00 19.92
CA VAL A 240 2.55 12.91 20.54
C VAL A 240 1.54 13.81 19.82
N MET A 241 1.91 15.07 19.56
CA MET A 241 1.07 15.99 18.79
C MET A 241 0.82 15.49 17.37
N SER A 242 1.81 14.84 16.74
CA SER A 242 1.68 14.28 15.39
C SER A 242 0.68 13.15 15.33
N VAL A 243 0.71 12.24 16.29
CA VAL A 243 -0.27 11.14 16.40
C VAL A 243 -1.66 11.70 16.74
N ALA A 244 -1.76 12.71 17.60
CA ALA A 244 -3.02 13.39 17.89
C ALA A 244 -3.61 14.04 16.62
N LEU A 245 -2.78 14.69 15.80
CA LEU A 245 -3.18 15.27 14.53
C LEU A 245 -3.63 14.19 13.54
N CYS A 246 -2.93 13.05 13.50
CA CYS A 246 -3.31 11.88 12.70
C CYS A 246 -4.73 11.41 13.05
N PHE A 247 -5.00 11.17 14.33
CA PHE A 247 -6.33 10.73 14.77
C PHE A 247 -7.42 11.78 14.56
N PHE A 248 -7.09 13.05 14.73
CA PHE A 248 -8.02 14.13 14.41
C PHE A 248 -8.38 14.17 12.93
N PHE A 249 -7.41 14.03 12.03
CA PHE A 249 -7.66 14.01 10.58
C PHE A 249 -8.42 12.75 10.16
N ALA A 250 -8.09 11.58 10.71
CA ALA A 250 -8.82 10.35 10.47
C ALA A 250 -10.29 10.48 10.88
N TYR A 251 -10.55 10.99 12.08
CA TYR A 251 -11.90 11.25 12.57
C TYR A 251 -12.65 12.28 11.71
N ALA A 252 -12.02 13.40 11.37
CA ALA A 252 -12.63 14.44 10.57
C ALA A 252 -12.95 13.95 9.15
N ALA A 253 -12.04 13.19 8.53
CA ALA A 253 -12.26 12.59 7.22
C ALA A 253 -13.54 11.75 7.22
N GLU A 254 -13.67 10.82 8.15
CA GLU A 254 -14.79 9.88 8.19
C GLU A 254 -16.11 10.53 8.65
N LYS A 255 -16.10 11.28 9.76
CA LYS A 255 -17.33 11.79 10.39
C LYS A 255 -17.82 13.11 9.83
N VAL A 256 -16.93 13.98 9.34
CA VAL A 256 -17.32 15.29 8.83
C VAL A 256 -17.48 15.27 7.30
N PHE A 257 -16.57 14.60 6.61
CA PHE A 257 -16.53 14.64 5.15
C PHE A 257 -17.00 13.34 4.48
N GLY A 258 -17.22 12.25 5.22
CA GLY A 258 -17.58 10.96 4.61
C GLY A 258 -16.48 10.37 3.72
N VAL A 259 -15.23 10.69 4.04
CA VAL A 259 -14.02 10.19 3.36
C VAL A 259 -13.35 9.17 4.28
N ALA A 260 -12.83 8.07 3.73
CA ALA A 260 -12.23 7.01 4.54
C ALA A 260 -11.20 7.55 5.56
N ASP A 261 -11.24 7.07 6.81
CA ASP A 261 -10.35 7.46 7.92
C ASP A 261 -8.86 7.34 7.57
N ILE A 262 -8.50 6.26 6.83
CA ILE A 262 -7.13 6.04 6.36
C ILE A 262 -6.63 7.17 5.45
N THR A 263 -7.51 7.80 4.69
CA THR A 263 -7.19 8.97 3.85
C THR A 263 -6.83 10.17 4.73
N GLY A 264 -7.59 10.38 5.81
CA GLY A 264 -7.29 11.42 6.79
C GLY A 264 -5.92 11.24 7.43
N ALA A 265 -5.63 10.02 7.88
CA ALA A 265 -4.35 9.66 8.45
C ALA A 265 -3.17 9.89 7.48
N PHE A 266 -3.32 9.43 6.23
CA PHE A 266 -2.32 9.61 5.18
C PHE A 266 -2.04 11.10 4.92
N VAL A 267 -3.09 11.92 4.78
CA VAL A 267 -2.94 13.37 4.55
C VAL A 267 -2.28 14.06 5.73
N ALA A 268 -2.58 13.66 6.97
CA ALA A 268 -1.91 14.17 8.16
C ALA A 268 -0.40 13.89 8.10
N GLY A 269 0.01 12.68 7.73
CA GLY A 269 1.41 12.32 7.52
C GLY A 269 2.05 13.15 6.41
N MET A 270 1.41 13.25 5.25
CA MET A 270 1.90 14.02 4.10
C MET A 270 2.09 15.50 4.41
N VAL A 271 1.21 16.10 5.19
CA VAL A 271 1.35 17.49 5.63
C VAL A 271 2.56 17.67 6.53
N LEU A 272 2.81 16.73 7.45
CA LEU A 272 3.93 16.77 8.37
C LEU A 272 5.26 16.35 7.73
N SER A 273 5.25 15.64 6.62
CA SER A 273 6.48 15.22 5.90
C SER A 273 7.37 16.39 5.45
N SER A 274 6.79 17.58 5.32
CA SER A 274 7.52 18.80 4.98
C SER A 274 8.13 19.52 6.20
N ASN A 275 7.92 19.01 7.42
CA ASN A 275 8.49 19.58 8.65
C ASN A 275 9.98 19.21 8.74
N PRO A 276 10.87 20.09 9.24
CA PRO A 276 12.27 19.75 9.49
C PRO A 276 12.46 18.51 10.37
N GLU A 277 11.57 18.28 11.34
CA GLU A 277 11.58 17.14 12.25
C GLU A 277 10.75 15.93 11.76
N ALA A 278 10.37 15.91 10.48
CA ALA A 278 9.59 14.79 9.92
C ALA A 278 10.23 13.42 10.20
N ASN A 279 11.54 13.28 10.00
CA ASN A 279 12.29 12.05 10.27
C ASN A 279 12.26 11.64 11.76
N TYR A 280 12.25 12.61 12.68
CA TYR A 280 12.14 12.32 14.12
C TYR A 280 10.73 11.84 14.47
N ILE A 281 9.70 12.49 13.93
CA ILE A 281 8.28 12.10 14.08
C ILE A 281 8.08 10.71 13.53
N GLU A 282 8.51 10.46 12.29
CA GLU A 282 8.40 9.19 11.59
C GLU A 282 9.00 8.04 12.39
N ARG A 283 10.27 8.13 12.79
CA ARG A 283 10.93 7.09 13.58
C ARG A 283 10.18 6.77 14.87
N ARG A 284 9.60 7.76 15.56
CA ARG A 284 8.86 7.55 16.81
C ARG A 284 7.48 6.96 16.57
N SER A 285 6.79 7.43 15.55
CA SER A 285 5.49 6.91 15.10
C SER A 285 5.62 5.48 14.57
N GLU A 286 6.66 5.20 13.77
CA GLU A 286 6.97 3.88 13.26
C GLU A 286 7.23 2.88 14.40
N ILE A 287 8.06 3.25 15.40
CA ILE A 287 8.32 2.39 16.56
C ILE A 287 7.02 2.04 17.26
N MET A 288 6.15 3.01 17.54
CA MET A 288 4.87 2.76 18.21
C MET A 288 3.97 1.86 17.37
N GLY A 289 3.82 2.14 16.08
CA GLY A 289 3.06 1.34 15.15
C GLY A 289 3.61 -0.08 15.04
N TYR A 290 4.90 -0.21 14.78
CA TYR A 290 5.58 -1.48 14.56
C TYR A 290 5.64 -2.38 15.82
N MET A 291 5.75 -1.80 17.01
CA MET A 291 5.82 -2.59 18.25
C MET A 291 4.50 -3.26 18.59
N MET A 292 3.36 -2.60 18.34
CA MET A 292 2.07 -3.04 18.88
C MET A 292 0.97 -3.15 17.83
N PHE A 293 0.72 -2.09 17.08
CA PHE A 293 -0.49 -1.98 16.26
C PHE A 293 -0.37 -2.70 14.91
N THR A 294 0.76 -2.55 14.23
CA THR A 294 0.99 -3.17 12.91
C THR A 294 0.95 -4.69 12.95
N PRO A 295 1.61 -5.38 13.90
CA PRO A 295 1.50 -6.83 14.02
C PRO A 295 0.07 -7.30 14.27
N VAL A 296 -0.67 -6.58 15.11
CA VAL A 296 -2.07 -6.92 15.41
C VAL A 296 -2.96 -6.72 14.20
N PHE A 297 -2.77 -5.65 13.43
CA PHE A 297 -3.53 -5.42 12.20
C PHE A 297 -3.37 -6.58 11.21
N PHE A 298 -2.14 -6.94 10.87
CA PHE A 298 -1.91 -8.01 9.90
C PHE A 298 -2.34 -9.39 10.40
N ALA A 299 -2.14 -9.70 11.68
CA ALA A 299 -2.64 -10.94 12.26
C ALA A 299 -4.18 -10.96 12.28
N ASN A 300 -4.81 -9.82 12.59
CA ASN A 300 -6.27 -9.72 12.62
C ASN A 300 -6.92 -9.93 11.24
N ILE A 301 -6.24 -9.60 10.14
CA ILE A 301 -6.72 -9.92 8.78
C ILE A 301 -6.98 -11.42 8.66
N ALA A 302 -6.07 -12.26 9.14
CA ALA A 302 -6.23 -13.70 9.08
C ALA A 302 -7.27 -14.24 10.07
N ILE A 303 -7.29 -13.69 11.28
CA ILE A 303 -8.21 -14.12 12.34
C ILE A 303 -9.66 -13.74 12.01
N ALA A 304 -9.88 -12.51 11.53
CA ALA A 304 -11.22 -12.00 11.23
C ALA A 304 -11.83 -12.61 9.97
N ASN A 305 -11.02 -12.91 8.96
CA ASN A 305 -11.51 -13.32 7.65
C ASN A 305 -11.61 -14.84 7.45
N LYS A 306 -11.25 -15.68 8.45
CA LYS A 306 -11.37 -17.16 8.43
C LYS A 306 -11.18 -17.75 7.03
N PHE A 307 -9.93 -17.92 6.60
CA PHE A 307 -9.62 -18.45 5.28
C PHE A 307 -10.26 -19.82 5.06
N SER A 308 -11.28 -19.87 4.21
CA SER A 308 -11.86 -21.10 3.70
C SER A 308 -11.19 -21.47 2.36
N LEU A 309 -11.27 -22.76 2.01
CA LEU A 309 -10.86 -23.18 0.65
C LEU A 309 -11.79 -22.50 -0.36
N PRO A 310 -11.25 -21.77 -1.34
CA PRO A 310 -12.05 -21.09 -2.35
C PRO A 310 -12.77 -22.12 -3.23
N ASP A 311 -13.98 -21.81 -3.67
CA ASP A 311 -14.63 -22.55 -4.74
C ASP A 311 -13.88 -22.38 -6.06
N MET A 312 -14.19 -23.22 -7.05
CA MET A 312 -13.47 -23.21 -8.33
C MET A 312 -13.59 -21.85 -9.07
N ASN A 313 -14.73 -21.18 -8.97
CA ASN A 313 -14.93 -19.89 -9.61
C ASN A 313 -14.07 -18.81 -8.93
N MET A 314 -14.00 -18.83 -7.60
CA MET A 314 -13.17 -17.90 -6.83
C MET A 314 -11.68 -18.19 -7.04
N LEU A 315 -11.29 -19.46 -7.19
CA LEU A 315 -9.91 -19.83 -7.51
C LEU A 315 -9.48 -19.29 -8.88
N ILE A 316 -10.31 -19.48 -9.92
CA ILE A 316 -10.05 -18.94 -11.26
C ILE A 316 -9.99 -17.41 -11.22
N PHE A 317 -10.97 -16.77 -10.58
CA PHE A 317 -10.99 -15.32 -10.44
C PHE A 317 -9.74 -14.80 -9.73
N GLY A 318 -9.38 -15.41 -8.60
CA GLY A 318 -8.22 -14.97 -7.80
C GLY A 318 -6.89 -15.11 -8.54
N LEU A 319 -6.70 -16.20 -9.30
CA LEU A 319 -5.50 -16.36 -10.13
C LEU A 319 -5.45 -15.35 -11.28
N VAL A 320 -6.57 -15.11 -11.96
CA VAL A 320 -6.65 -14.05 -12.98
C VAL A 320 -6.45 -12.68 -12.37
N PHE A 321 -7.01 -12.43 -11.18
CA PHE A 321 -6.79 -11.19 -10.43
C PHE A 321 -5.30 -10.90 -10.22
N VAL A 322 -4.53 -11.90 -9.77
CA VAL A 322 -3.07 -11.76 -9.58
C VAL A 322 -2.37 -11.41 -10.89
N VAL A 323 -2.66 -12.14 -11.96
CA VAL A 323 -2.04 -11.91 -13.27
C VAL A 323 -2.40 -10.53 -13.83
N VAL A 324 -3.67 -10.15 -13.77
CA VAL A 324 -4.16 -8.85 -14.27
C VAL A 324 -3.57 -7.70 -13.45
N ALA A 325 -3.45 -7.84 -12.14
CA ALA A 325 -2.84 -6.82 -11.28
C ALA A 325 -1.36 -6.57 -11.60
N LEU A 326 -0.60 -7.63 -11.92
CA LEU A 326 0.81 -7.53 -12.32
C LEU A 326 0.93 -6.90 -13.71
N LEU A 327 0.23 -7.46 -14.69
CA LEU A 327 0.29 -6.99 -16.08
C LEU A 327 -0.30 -5.59 -16.25
N GLY A 328 -1.35 -5.25 -15.52
CA GLY A 328 -2.01 -3.95 -15.57
C GLY A 328 -1.06 -2.79 -15.29
N LYS A 329 -0.16 -2.92 -14.29
CA LYS A 329 0.87 -1.91 -14.03
C LYS A 329 1.95 -1.87 -15.12
N VAL A 330 2.39 -3.03 -15.59
CA VAL A 330 3.39 -3.09 -16.66
C VAL A 330 2.85 -2.44 -17.93
N ILE A 331 1.61 -2.74 -18.29
CA ILE A 331 0.94 -2.16 -19.45
C ILE A 331 0.67 -0.65 -19.24
N GLY A 332 0.06 -0.29 -18.12
CA GLY A 332 -0.30 1.10 -17.81
C GLY A 332 0.93 2.00 -17.70
N CYS A 333 1.84 1.70 -16.79
CA CYS A 333 3.02 2.53 -16.57
C CYS A 333 4.05 2.38 -17.70
N GLY A 334 4.34 1.14 -18.12
CA GLY A 334 5.32 0.86 -19.16
C GLY A 334 4.85 1.34 -20.55
N GLY A 335 3.60 1.08 -20.92
CA GLY A 335 3.01 1.55 -22.18
C GLY A 335 3.00 3.08 -22.25
N THR A 336 2.61 3.74 -21.17
CA THR A 336 2.59 5.21 -21.09
C THR A 336 4.01 5.80 -21.09
N ALA A 337 4.98 5.16 -20.44
CA ALA A 337 6.38 5.58 -20.53
C ALA A 337 6.88 5.54 -22.00
N LEU A 338 6.47 4.52 -22.75
CA LEU A 338 6.79 4.44 -24.19
C LEU A 338 6.18 5.61 -24.99
N LEU A 339 4.93 5.98 -24.71
CA LEU A 339 4.28 7.16 -25.29
C LEU A 339 4.98 8.46 -24.88
N CYS A 340 5.55 8.53 -23.68
CA CYS A 340 6.37 9.64 -23.19
C CYS A 340 7.83 9.62 -23.73
N LYS A 341 8.09 8.89 -24.83
CA LYS A 341 9.38 8.81 -25.52
C LYS A 341 10.53 8.23 -24.67
N TYR A 342 10.23 7.32 -23.73
CA TYR A 342 11.23 6.48 -23.12
C TYR A 342 11.65 5.37 -24.08
N SER A 343 12.88 4.88 -23.96
CA SER A 343 13.31 3.70 -24.73
C SER A 343 12.44 2.49 -24.37
N LYS A 344 12.31 1.50 -25.27
CA LYS A 344 11.56 0.27 -25.00
C LYS A 344 12.02 -0.43 -23.71
N LYS A 345 13.35 -0.44 -23.46
CA LYS A 345 13.94 -1.03 -22.24
C LYS A 345 13.59 -0.22 -21.00
N ASP A 346 13.70 1.11 -21.06
CA ASP A 346 13.37 1.95 -19.90
C ASP A 346 11.88 1.96 -19.60
N SER A 347 11.02 1.93 -20.63
CA SER A 347 9.58 1.79 -20.49
C SER A 347 9.20 0.48 -19.77
N PHE A 348 9.84 -0.63 -20.15
CA PHE A 348 9.65 -1.91 -19.48
C PHE A 348 10.13 -1.87 -18.02
N ARG A 349 11.28 -1.23 -17.73
CA ARG A 349 11.79 -1.04 -16.37
C ARG A 349 10.86 -0.18 -15.51
N VAL A 350 10.27 0.88 -16.09
CA VAL A 350 9.26 1.69 -15.39
C VAL A 350 8.04 0.84 -15.05
N GLY A 351 7.52 0.06 -16.02
CA GLY A 351 6.38 -0.83 -15.78
C GLY A 351 6.64 -1.87 -14.68
N ILE A 352 7.79 -2.56 -14.72
CA ILE A 352 8.19 -3.52 -13.68
C ILE A 352 8.40 -2.81 -12.35
N GLY A 353 9.04 -1.63 -12.35
CA GLY A 353 9.28 -0.87 -11.13
C GLY A 353 8.00 -0.45 -10.40
N MET A 354 6.89 -0.30 -11.11
CA MET A 354 5.58 0.02 -10.55
C MET A 354 4.72 -1.23 -10.24
N MET A 355 5.23 -2.44 -10.50
CA MET A 355 4.46 -3.69 -10.36
C MET A 355 4.40 -4.20 -8.91
N ALA A 356 5.35 -3.84 -8.04
CA ALA A 356 5.42 -4.35 -6.68
C ALA A 356 4.19 -3.94 -5.84
N ARG A 357 3.73 -4.87 -5.00
CA ARG A 357 2.62 -4.68 -4.05
C ARG A 357 3.10 -5.00 -2.63
N ALA A 358 2.53 -4.34 -1.62
CA ALA A 358 2.76 -4.63 -0.22
C ALA A 358 1.52 -4.29 0.64
N GLU A 359 1.75 -3.73 1.83
CA GLU A 359 0.77 -3.44 2.86
C GLU A 359 -0.42 -2.60 2.39
N VAL A 360 -0.21 -1.62 1.51
CA VAL A 360 -1.29 -0.74 1.01
C VAL A 360 -2.39 -1.53 0.30
N ALA A 361 -2.02 -2.57 -0.47
CA ALA A 361 -3.01 -3.43 -1.14
C ALA A 361 -3.89 -4.19 -0.15
N LEU A 362 -3.30 -4.68 0.97
CA LEU A 362 -4.04 -5.34 2.04
C LEU A 362 -4.94 -4.35 2.79
N VAL A 363 -4.45 -3.15 3.06
CA VAL A 363 -5.24 -2.08 3.70
C VAL A 363 -6.44 -1.72 2.85
N CYS A 364 -6.26 -1.50 1.55
CA CYS A 364 -7.35 -1.22 0.61
C CYS A 364 -8.37 -2.36 0.60
N ALA A 365 -7.89 -3.62 0.54
CA ALA A 365 -8.77 -4.78 0.53
C ALA A 365 -9.56 -4.93 1.84
N GLN A 366 -8.90 -4.76 2.99
CA GLN A 366 -9.56 -4.83 4.29
C GLN A 366 -10.63 -3.75 4.42
N LYS A 367 -10.35 -2.52 3.96
CA LYS A 367 -11.37 -1.46 3.90
C LYS A 367 -12.57 -1.83 3.03
N GLY A 368 -12.35 -2.51 1.90
CA GLY A 368 -13.43 -3.01 1.07
C GLY A 368 -14.26 -4.11 1.73
N VAL A 369 -13.63 -4.98 2.53
CA VAL A 369 -14.34 -5.99 3.34
C VAL A 369 -15.14 -5.32 4.45
N ASP A 370 -14.52 -4.39 5.20
CA ASP A 370 -15.16 -3.65 6.30
C ASP A 370 -16.35 -2.83 5.80
N ALA A 371 -16.26 -2.24 4.61
CA ALA A 371 -17.36 -1.53 3.94
C ALA A 371 -18.40 -2.46 3.29
N GLY A 372 -18.23 -3.78 3.34
CA GLY A 372 -19.13 -4.75 2.70
C GLY A 372 -19.16 -4.70 1.18
N LEU A 373 -18.14 -4.12 0.54
CA LEU A 373 -18.01 -4.03 -0.92
C LEU A 373 -17.53 -5.32 -1.55
N ILE A 374 -16.62 -6.01 -0.87
CA ILE A 374 -16.04 -7.28 -1.34
C ILE A 374 -16.10 -8.33 -0.23
N HIS A 375 -16.06 -9.60 -0.62
CA HIS A 375 -15.96 -10.71 0.31
C HIS A 375 -14.50 -10.98 0.69
N ALA A 376 -14.28 -11.49 1.92
CA ALA A 376 -12.96 -11.80 2.44
C ALA A 376 -12.23 -12.91 1.66
N ASP A 377 -12.95 -13.71 0.88
CA ASP A 377 -12.42 -14.83 0.09
C ASP A 377 -11.33 -14.42 -0.92
N ILE A 378 -11.23 -13.13 -1.25
CA ILE A 378 -10.16 -12.59 -2.09
C ILE A 378 -8.82 -12.43 -1.35
N MET A 379 -8.83 -12.36 -0.01
CA MET A 379 -7.63 -12.06 0.78
C MET A 379 -6.44 -12.99 0.52
N PRO A 380 -6.62 -14.32 0.40
CA PRO A 380 -5.52 -15.23 0.04
C PRO A 380 -4.84 -14.86 -1.28
N PHE A 381 -5.60 -14.40 -2.28
CA PHE A 381 -5.07 -14.01 -3.58
C PHE A 381 -4.36 -12.66 -3.55
N ILE A 382 -4.78 -11.75 -2.67
CA ILE A 382 -4.07 -10.49 -2.43
C ILE A 382 -2.73 -10.76 -1.74
N ILE A 383 -2.70 -11.68 -0.78
CA ILE A 383 -1.44 -12.13 -0.15
C ILE A 383 -0.53 -12.78 -1.20
N LEU A 384 -1.08 -13.65 -2.05
CA LEU A 384 -0.35 -14.26 -3.16
C LEU A 384 0.20 -13.19 -4.12
N LEU A 385 -0.60 -12.19 -4.47
CA LEU A 385 -0.17 -11.05 -5.29
C LEU A 385 1.03 -10.32 -4.67
N ILE A 386 0.99 -10.06 -3.36
CA ILE A 386 2.08 -9.41 -2.64
C ILE A 386 3.35 -10.26 -2.70
N VAL A 387 3.26 -11.56 -2.39
CA VAL A 387 4.41 -12.47 -2.44
C VAL A 387 5.01 -12.51 -3.85
N VAL A 388 4.17 -12.78 -4.85
CA VAL A 388 4.61 -12.91 -6.24
C VAL A 388 5.23 -11.61 -6.74
N SER A 389 4.56 -10.46 -6.53
CA SER A 389 5.07 -9.17 -7.00
C SER A 389 6.38 -8.78 -6.32
N SER A 390 6.49 -9.00 -5.01
CA SER A 390 7.70 -8.68 -4.23
C SER A 390 8.92 -9.53 -4.62
N LEU A 391 8.71 -10.75 -5.09
CA LEU A 391 9.78 -11.62 -5.58
C LEU A 391 10.10 -11.36 -7.06
N VAL A 392 9.08 -11.24 -7.90
CA VAL A 392 9.24 -11.10 -9.35
C VAL A 392 9.82 -9.74 -9.74
N THR A 393 9.40 -8.66 -9.08
CA THR A 393 9.87 -7.29 -9.39
C THR A 393 11.40 -7.15 -9.31
N PRO A 394 12.08 -7.51 -8.21
CA PRO A 394 13.54 -7.43 -8.14
C PRO A 394 14.25 -8.31 -9.16
N ILE A 395 13.72 -9.51 -9.40
CA ILE A 395 14.32 -10.47 -10.36
C ILE A 395 14.26 -9.88 -11.78
N LEU A 396 13.11 -9.38 -12.21
CA LEU A 396 12.94 -8.79 -13.54
C LEU A 396 13.73 -7.49 -13.70
N LEU A 397 13.77 -6.62 -12.67
CA LEU A 397 14.59 -5.41 -12.69
C LEU A 397 16.09 -5.75 -12.84
N LYS A 398 16.62 -6.65 -11.99
CA LYS A 398 18.02 -7.09 -12.08
C LYS A 398 18.34 -7.70 -13.44
N ALA A 399 17.45 -8.54 -13.97
CA ALA A 399 17.61 -9.15 -15.29
C ALA A 399 17.65 -8.08 -16.41
N SER A 400 16.76 -7.06 -16.33
CA SER A 400 16.67 -5.99 -17.34
C SER A 400 17.92 -5.10 -17.40
N TYR A 401 18.66 -4.95 -16.28
CA TYR A 401 19.90 -4.17 -16.21
C TYR A 401 21.16 -4.99 -16.50
N LYS A 402 21.11 -6.33 -16.37
CA LYS A 402 22.27 -7.22 -16.60
C LYS A 402 22.79 -7.13 -18.04
N GLU A 403 21.91 -7.00 -19.01
CA GLU A 403 22.29 -6.82 -20.42
C GLU A 403 23.06 -5.53 -20.67
N ASP A 404 22.69 -4.44 -19.99
CA ASP A 404 23.37 -3.17 -20.17
C ASP A 404 24.80 -3.22 -19.60
N LYS A 405 24.98 -3.86 -18.44
CA LYS A 405 26.29 -4.09 -17.84
C LYS A 405 27.18 -4.90 -18.78
N LYS A 406 26.67 -6.00 -19.34
CA LYS A 406 27.41 -6.84 -20.29
C LYS A 406 27.84 -6.04 -21.54
N LYS A 407 26.98 -5.13 -22.07
CA LYS A 407 27.33 -4.27 -23.22
C LYS A 407 28.40 -3.25 -22.85
N ILE A 408 28.32 -2.65 -21.68
CA ILE A 408 29.32 -1.68 -21.19
C ILE A 408 30.67 -2.38 -21.00
N ASP A 409 30.69 -3.56 -20.39
CA ASP A 409 31.91 -4.34 -20.17
C ASP A 409 32.57 -4.76 -21.50
N MET A 410 31.75 -5.17 -22.49
CA MET A 410 32.24 -5.49 -23.85
C MET A 410 32.79 -4.25 -24.58
N ALA A 411 32.11 -3.10 -24.47
CA ALA A 411 32.59 -1.86 -25.08
C ALA A 411 33.91 -1.39 -24.43
N ALA A 412 34.01 -1.46 -23.11
CA ALA A 412 35.24 -1.15 -22.39
C ALA A 412 36.38 -2.08 -22.77
N ALA A 413 36.13 -3.38 -22.91
CA ALA A 413 37.12 -4.33 -23.38
C ALA A 413 37.60 -4.05 -24.82
N ALA A 414 36.68 -3.67 -25.71
CA ALA A 414 37.00 -3.30 -27.09
C ALA A 414 37.90 -2.05 -27.15
N VAL A 415 37.59 -1.01 -26.36
CA VAL A 415 38.41 0.22 -26.29
C VAL A 415 39.81 -0.08 -25.71
N LEU A 416 39.92 -0.94 -24.70
CA LEU A 416 41.21 -1.36 -24.15
C LEU A 416 42.05 -2.15 -25.16
N ALA A 417 41.42 -3.04 -25.94
CA ALA A 417 42.07 -3.78 -27.00
C ALA A 417 42.60 -2.86 -28.13
N GLU A 418 41.80 -1.87 -28.54
CA GLU A 418 42.19 -0.88 -29.55
C GLU A 418 43.37 -0.01 -29.08
N ASN A 419 43.34 0.44 -27.83
CA ASN A 419 44.43 1.22 -27.24
C ASN A 419 45.74 0.39 -27.10
N ALA A 420 45.62 -0.92 -26.79
CA ALA A 420 46.74 -1.82 -26.73
C ALA A 420 47.35 -2.09 -28.12
N ALA A 421 46.54 -2.17 -29.18
CA ALA A 421 46.99 -2.29 -30.56
C ALA A 421 47.78 -1.06 -31.02
N LYS A 422 47.21 0.14 -30.79
CA LYS A 422 47.91 1.42 -31.12
C LYS A 422 49.24 1.62 -30.36
N LYS A 423 49.38 1.04 -29.19
CA LYS A 423 50.60 1.09 -28.38
C LYS A 423 51.69 0.13 -28.87
N LYS A 424 51.35 -0.86 -29.69
CA LYS A 424 52.28 -1.80 -30.32
C LYS A 424 52.76 -1.33 -31.71
N GLU A 425 52.07 -0.37 -32.34
CA GLU A 425 52.39 0.21 -33.64
C GLU A 425 53.32 1.45 -33.52
N ASN A 426 53.44 2.03 -32.32
CA ASN A 426 54.41 3.09 -32.01
C ASN A 426 55.58 2.50 -31.18
#